data_1ee3af944f985b85d27c1808302b5982
#
_entry.id   1ee3af944f985b85d27c1808302b5982
#
_cell.length_a   1.000
_cell.length_b   1.000
_cell.length_c   1.000
_cell.angle_alpha   90.00
_cell.angle_beta   90.00
_cell.angle_gamma   90.00
#
_symmetry.space_group_name_H-M   'P 1'
#
loop_
_entity.id
_entity.type
_entity.pdbx_description
1 polymer ?
#
loop_
_entity_poly.entity_id
_entity_poly.type
_entity_poly.pdbx_seq_one_letter_code
_entity_poly.pdbx_strand_id
1 'polypeptide(L)'
;MIRPDTTKYRLLEMIGMCGEFPADQLNRLIPSASYAEKLITDLKAEHLIRTHYRDALRGYRLTKAAKEMLLSVSPLRFQCYLTGNTETNLIRSEVSRRIRLHQKAETYLTLLHAGIPFYPDVKPDIFCNHREAGSIGMRSLPLFYASREIKELGPETTKIRNSRSMGILMAPQCVYCLLYTSPSPRDS
;
A
#
# COMPACT_ATOMS: atom_id res chain seq x y z
N MET A 1 -6.66 6.12 21.89
CA MET A 1 -6.27 6.62 20.53
C MET A 1 -4.84 6.18 20.23
N ILE A 2 -4.60 5.53 19.09
CA ILE A 2 -3.24 5.07 18.71
C ILE A 2 -2.44 6.27 18.22
N ARG A 3 -1.21 6.44 18.76
CA ARG A 3 -0.34 7.56 18.35
C ARG A 3 0.28 7.28 16.97
N PRO A 4 0.37 8.27 16.06
CA PRO A 4 0.92 8.10 14.71
C PRO A 4 2.35 7.55 14.64
N ASP A 5 3.20 7.84 15.63
CA ASP A 5 4.62 7.45 15.62
C ASP A 5 4.88 6.04 16.14
N THR A 6 3.83 5.25 16.41
CA THR A 6 3.99 3.90 16.97
C THR A 6 4.13 2.85 15.88
N THR A 7 4.86 1.77 16.16
CA THR A 7 4.93 0.57 15.29
C THR A 7 3.53 0.02 14.99
N LYS A 8 2.63 0.11 15.96
CA LYS A 8 1.22 -0.28 15.84
C LYS A 8 0.50 0.53 14.74
N TYR A 9 0.67 1.84 14.74
CA TYR A 9 0.11 2.73 13.72
C TYR A 9 0.73 2.46 12.34
N ARG A 10 2.06 2.33 12.27
CA ARG A 10 2.78 2.01 11.02
C ARG A 10 2.28 0.70 10.38
N LEU A 11 2.01 -0.33 11.17
CA LEU A 11 1.43 -1.56 10.65
C LEU A 11 0.03 -1.34 10.06
N LEU A 12 -0.83 -0.56 10.73
CA LEU A 12 -2.16 -0.22 10.20
C LEU A 12 -2.06 0.59 8.90
N GLU A 13 -1.13 1.53 8.80
CA GLU A 13 -0.85 2.27 7.56
C GLU A 13 -0.49 1.33 6.41
N MET A 14 0.47 0.43 6.64
CA MET A 14 0.90 -0.54 5.63
C MET A 14 -0.25 -1.44 5.18
N ILE A 15 -1.05 -1.97 6.11
CA ILE A 15 -2.25 -2.75 5.78
C ILE A 15 -3.24 -1.91 4.95
N GLY A 16 -3.44 -0.65 5.32
CA GLY A 16 -4.34 0.29 4.63
C GLY A 16 -3.93 0.54 3.18
N MET A 17 -2.65 0.78 2.95
CA MET A 17 -2.09 1.03 1.62
C MET A 17 -2.08 -0.22 0.74
N CYS A 18 -1.71 -1.38 1.30
CA CYS A 18 -1.67 -2.64 0.56
C CYS A 18 -3.07 -3.21 0.31
N GLY A 19 -4.00 -2.99 1.25
CA GLY A 19 -5.32 -3.61 1.29
C GLY A 19 -5.34 -4.97 2.01
N GLU A 20 -4.26 -5.75 1.92
CA GLU A 20 -3.96 -6.94 2.70
C GLU A 20 -2.44 -7.02 2.89
N PHE A 21 -1.98 -7.18 4.13
CA PHE A 21 -0.57 -7.34 4.45
C PHE A 21 -0.27 -8.81 4.75
N PRO A 22 0.69 -9.44 4.05
CA PRO A 22 1.01 -10.86 4.22
C PRO A 22 1.66 -11.14 5.59
N ALA A 23 1.27 -12.24 6.22
CA ALA A 23 1.75 -12.58 7.55
C ALA A 23 3.25 -12.96 7.56
N ASP A 24 3.74 -13.56 6.48
CA ASP A 24 5.14 -13.96 6.29
C ASP A 24 6.09 -12.78 6.09
N GLN A 25 5.58 -11.60 5.73
CA GLN A 25 6.37 -10.38 5.57
C GLN A 25 6.42 -9.52 6.86
N LEU A 26 5.76 -9.96 7.93
CA LEU A 26 5.63 -9.17 9.15
C LEU A 26 7.00 -8.88 9.81
N ASN A 27 7.92 -9.82 9.75
CA ASN A 27 9.29 -9.69 10.29
C ASN A 27 10.12 -8.62 9.57
N ARG A 28 9.80 -8.30 8.32
CA ARG A 28 10.46 -7.21 7.57
C ARG A 28 10.04 -5.83 8.07
N LEU A 29 8.83 -5.70 8.62
CA LEU A 29 8.34 -4.46 9.21
C LEU A 29 8.63 -4.38 10.71
N ILE A 30 8.55 -5.52 11.40
CA ILE A 30 8.70 -5.66 12.85
C ILE A 30 9.69 -6.80 13.12
N PRO A 31 11.00 -6.51 13.32
CA PRO A 31 12.02 -7.54 13.41
C PRO A 31 11.85 -8.51 14.59
N SER A 32 11.29 -8.06 15.73
CA SER A 32 11.03 -8.92 16.88
C SER A 32 9.75 -9.73 16.69
N ALA A 33 9.88 -11.06 16.52
CA ALA A 33 8.75 -11.95 16.31
C ALA A 33 7.76 -11.94 17.48
N SER A 34 8.23 -12.01 18.71
CA SER A 34 7.38 -11.99 19.90
C SER A 34 6.61 -10.66 20.05
N TYR A 35 7.27 -9.55 19.73
CA TYR A 35 6.61 -8.25 19.72
C TYR A 35 5.56 -8.14 18.60
N ALA A 36 5.88 -8.68 17.42
CA ALA A 36 4.94 -8.72 16.29
C ALA A 36 3.68 -9.54 16.62
N GLU A 37 3.84 -10.71 17.25
CA GLU A 37 2.71 -11.56 17.67
C GLU A 37 1.84 -10.86 18.71
N LYS A 38 2.45 -10.23 19.72
CA LYS A 38 1.74 -9.43 20.71
C LYS A 38 0.95 -8.31 20.04
N LEU A 39 1.59 -7.56 19.15
CA LEU A 39 0.97 -6.44 18.45
C LEU A 39 -0.21 -6.87 17.56
N ILE A 40 -0.11 -8.00 16.88
CA ILE A 40 -1.23 -8.59 16.12
C ILE A 40 -2.37 -9.00 17.05
N THR A 41 -2.06 -9.59 18.20
CA THR A 41 -3.06 -9.99 19.21
C THR A 41 -3.80 -8.76 19.75
N ASP A 42 -3.07 -7.72 20.12
CA ASP A 42 -3.65 -6.45 20.60
C ASP A 42 -4.54 -5.80 19.53
N LEU A 43 -4.07 -5.71 18.29
CA LEU A 43 -4.85 -5.14 17.19
C LEU A 43 -6.14 -5.91 16.86
N LYS A 44 -6.12 -7.23 17.03
CA LYS A 44 -7.34 -8.06 16.92
C LYS A 44 -8.31 -7.84 18.08
N ALA A 45 -7.78 -7.81 19.30
CA ALA A 45 -8.59 -7.55 20.51
C ALA A 45 -9.26 -6.16 20.44
N GLU A 46 -8.58 -5.17 19.86
CA GLU A 46 -9.12 -3.83 19.60
C GLU A 46 -10.04 -3.75 18.37
N HIS A 47 -10.29 -4.87 17.70
CA HIS A 47 -11.09 -4.94 16.47
C HIS A 47 -10.61 -4.03 15.32
N LEU A 48 -9.31 -3.77 15.25
CA LEU A 48 -8.73 -2.92 14.20
C LEU A 48 -8.30 -3.71 12.97
N ILE A 49 -7.91 -4.97 13.17
CA ILE A 49 -7.55 -5.88 12.08
C ILE A 49 -8.29 -7.21 12.19
N ARG A 50 -8.35 -7.91 11.06
CA ARG A 50 -8.80 -9.30 10.98
C ARG A 50 -7.82 -10.12 10.18
N THR A 51 -7.61 -11.39 10.58
CA THR A 51 -6.86 -12.34 9.79
C THR A 51 -7.73 -12.88 8.66
N HIS A 52 -7.16 -13.01 7.50
CA HIS A 52 -7.75 -13.72 6.37
C HIS A 52 -6.81 -14.87 5.98
N TYR A 53 -7.32 -16.11 6.06
CA TYR A 53 -6.58 -17.31 5.68
C TYR A 53 -7.40 -18.11 4.69
N ARG A 54 -6.85 -18.33 3.51
CA ARG A 54 -7.44 -19.15 2.44
C ARG A 54 -6.34 -19.54 1.45
N ASP A 55 -6.40 -20.77 0.93
CA ASP A 55 -5.50 -21.27 -0.12
C ASP A 55 -4.01 -21.05 0.24
N ALA A 56 -3.62 -21.46 1.45
CA ALA A 56 -2.29 -21.27 2.05
C ALA A 56 -1.82 -19.80 2.21
N LEU A 57 -2.59 -18.82 1.76
CA LEU A 57 -2.28 -17.41 1.94
C LEU A 57 -2.86 -16.91 3.28
N ARG A 58 -1.99 -16.38 4.13
CA ARG A 58 -2.37 -15.73 5.38
C ARG A 58 -2.01 -14.25 5.33
N GLY A 59 -3.00 -13.38 5.61
CA GLY A 59 -2.79 -11.94 5.62
C GLY A 59 -3.69 -11.21 6.62
N TYR A 60 -3.40 -9.95 6.84
CA TYR A 60 -4.13 -9.05 7.74
C TYR A 60 -4.82 -7.96 6.94
N ARG A 61 -6.09 -7.71 7.26
CA ARG A 61 -6.91 -6.65 6.63
C ARG A 61 -7.46 -5.72 7.69
N LEU A 62 -7.61 -4.44 7.36
CA LEU A 62 -8.27 -3.46 8.23
C LEU A 62 -9.76 -3.76 8.37
N THR A 63 -10.28 -3.51 9.55
CA THR A 63 -11.72 -3.38 9.81
C THR A 63 -12.23 -2.01 9.35
N LYS A 64 -13.55 -1.82 9.39
CA LYS A 64 -14.16 -0.52 9.10
C LYS A 64 -13.68 0.55 10.09
N ALA A 65 -13.66 0.25 11.38
CA ALA A 65 -13.21 1.16 12.43
C ALA A 65 -11.75 1.62 12.23
N ALA A 66 -10.84 0.70 11.86
CA ALA A 66 -9.45 1.07 11.58
C ALA A 66 -9.31 1.97 10.35
N LYS A 67 -10.11 1.76 9.31
CA LYS A 67 -10.12 2.63 8.12
C LYS A 67 -10.60 4.04 8.45
N GLU A 68 -11.69 4.15 9.20
CA GLU A 68 -12.24 5.44 9.65
C GLU A 68 -11.23 6.18 10.54
N MET A 69 -10.56 5.46 11.43
CA MET A 69 -9.49 6.02 12.26
C MET A 69 -8.33 6.56 11.41
N LEU A 70 -7.83 5.81 10.44
CA LEU A 70 -6.73 6.27 9.56
C LEU A 70 -7.15 7.48 8.73
N LEU A 71 -8.37 7.49 8.19
CA LEU A 71 -8.92 8.62 7.43
C LEU A 71 -9.10 9.87 8.29
N SER A 72 -9.47 9.72 9.55
CA SER A 72 -9.62 10.86 10.48
C SER A 72 -8.28 11.47 10.88
N VAL A 73 -7.22 10.65 11.02
CA VAL A 73 -5.89 11.13 11.45
C VAL A 73 -5.10 11.70 10.27
N SER A 74 -5.14 11.07 9.11
CA SER A 74 -4.33 11.45 7.94
C SER A 74 -5.13 11.31 6.64
N PRO A 75 -6.13 12.18 6.39
CA PRO A 75 -7.01 12.07 5.21
C PRO A 75 -6.23 12.14 3.90
N LEU A 76 -5.29 13.07 3.75
CA LEU A 76 -4.47 13.23 2.55
C LEU A 76 -3.67 11.97 2.21
N ARG A 77 -3.20 11.24 3.23
CA ARG A 77 -2.44 9.99 3.06
C ARG A 77 -3.30 8.83 2.60
N PHE A 78 -4.54 8.72 3.10
CA PHE A 78 -5.32 7.49 2.97
C PHE A 78 -6.56 7.60 2.09
N GLN A 79 -6.99 8.80 1.72
CA GLN A 79 -8.22 8.98 0.94
C GLN A 79 -8.20 8.14 -0.34
N CYS A 80 -7.15 8.21 -1.14
CA CYS A 80 -7.03 7.43 -2.37
C CYS A 80 -6.98 5.91 -2.15
N TYR A 81 -6.57 5.44 -0.97
CA TYR A 81 -6.44 4.01 -0.65
C TYR A 81 -7.68 3.41 -0.01
N LEU A 82 -8.38 4.15 0.84
CA LEU A 82 -9.44 3.62 1.70
C LEU A 82 -10.84 4.02 1.27
N THR A 83 -10.98 4.98 0.33
CA THR A 83 -12.26 5.41 -0.23
C THR A 83 -12.47 4.89 -1.66
N GLY A 84 -13.69 4.98 -2.17
CA GLY A 84 -14.01 4.67 -3.58
C GLY A 84 -13.80 3.22 -4.01
N ASN A 85 -13.60 2.29 -3.08
CA ASN A 85 -13.40 0.89 -3.42
C ASN A 85 -14.72 0.13 -3.47
N THR A 86 -15.15 -0.22 -4.67
CA THR A 86 -16.38 -0.97 -4.97
C THR A 86 -16.20 -2.48 -5.03
N GLU A 87 -14.97 -3.00 -4.82
CA GLU A 87 -14.72 -4.45 -4.87
C GLU A 87 -15.52 -5.19 -3.78
N THR A 88 -16.26 -6.21 -4.20
CA THR A 88 -16.98 -7.11 -3.28
C THR A 88 -16.02 -7.96 -2.45
N ASN A 89 -16.51 -8.53 -1.36
CA ASN A 89 -15.72 -9.45 -0.54
C ASN A 89 -15.30 -10.70 -1.34
N LEU A 90 -16.11 -11.15 -2.30
CA LEU A 90 -15.82 -12.27 -3.16
C LEU A 90 -14.57 -11.99 -4.01
N ILE A 91 -14.57 -10.87 -4.76
CA ILE A 91 -13.44 -10.46 -5.60
C ILE A 91 -12.17 -10.28 -4.78
N ARG A 92 -12.28 -9.66 -3.59
CA ARG A 92 -11.12 -9.48 -2.69
C ARG A 92 -10.55 -10.79 -2.15
N SER A 93 -11.32 -11.86 -2.16
CA SER A 93 -10.93 -13.16 -1.64
C SER A 93 -10.38 -14.10 -2.70
N GLU A 94 -10.39 -13.70 -3.97
CA GLU A 94 -9.76 -14.45 -5.05
C GLU A 94 -8.24 -14.55 -4.85
N VAL A 95 -7.69 -15.73 -5.06
CA VAL A 95 -6.25 -16.01 -4.86
C VAL A 95 -5.38 -15.07 -5.69
N SER A 96 -5.68 -14.91 -6.97
CA SER A 96 -4.95 -14.03 -7.88
C SER A 96 -4.95 -12.56 -7.42
N ARG A 97 -6.07 -12.12 -6.82
CA ARG A 97 -6.18 -10.78 -6.25
C ARG A 97 -5.34 -10.64 -4.99
N ARG A 98 -5.36 -11.64 -4.12
CA ARG A 98 -4.59 -11.67 -2.88
C ARG A 98 -3.08 -11.69 -3.12
N ILE A 99 -2.62 -12.50 -4.09
CA ILE A 99 -1.21 -12.52 -4.51
C ILE A 99 -0.76 -11.11 -4.91
N ARG A 100 -1.54 -10.40 -5.71
CA ARG A 100 -1.23 -9.02 -6.10
C ARG A 100 -1.17 -8.06 -4.90
N LEU A 101 -2.04 -8.23 -3.89
CA LEU A 101 -1.97 -7.41 -2.68
C LEU A 101 -0.71 -7.72 -1.86
N HIS A 102 -0.30 -8.99 -1.80
CA HIS A 102 0.94 -9.42 -1.14
C HIS A 102 2.18 -8.87 -1.86
N GLN A 103 2.23 -8.95 -3.19
CA GLN A 103 3.29 -8.34 -4.01
C GLN A 103 3.37 -6.81 -3.80
N LYS A 104 2.22 -6.16 -3.68
CA LYS A 104 2.15 -4.74 -3.36
C LYS A 104 2.75 -4.43 -1.99
N ALA A 105 2.48 -5.28 -0.98
CA ALA A 105 3.07 -5.12 0.34
C ALA A 105 4.60 -5.28 0.31
N GLU A 106 5.10 -6.26 -0.44
CA GLU A 106 6.53 -6.46 -0.65
C GLU A 106 7.20 -5.23 -1.29
N THR A 107 6.58 -4.67 -2.31
CA THR A 107 7.07 -3.44 -2.95
C THR A 107 7.13 -2.28 -1.96
N TYR A 108 6.09 -2.04 -1.18
CA TYR A 108 6.11 -0.96 -0.17
C TYR A 108 7.14 -1.18 0.93
N LEU A 109 7.37 -2.43 1.36
CA LEU A 109 8.44 -2.74 2.30
C LEU A 109 9.82 -2.45 1.70
N THR A 110 10.02 -2.78 0.44
CA THR A 110 11.27 -2.49 -0.28
C THR A 110 11.50 -0.99 -0.39
N LEU A 111 10.47 -0.21 -0.77
CA LEU A 111 10.54 1.25 -0.83
C LEU A 111 10.82 1.87 0.54
N LEU A 112 10.18 1.35 1.60
CA LEU A 112 10.40 1.78 2.98
C LEU A 112 11.85 1.58 3.41
N HIS A 113 12.41 0.40 3.15
CA HIS A 113 13.80 0.08 3.51
C HIS A 113 14.82 0.86 2.67
N ALA A 114 14.46 1.20 1.43
CA ALA A 114 15.29 2.04 0.57
C ALA A 114 15.17 3.54 0.89
N GLY A 115 14.31 3.93 1.86
CA GLY A 115 14.07 5.33 2.19
C GLY A 115 13.37 6.13 1.08
N ILE A 116 12.69 5.45 0.15
CA ILE A 116 11.98 6.09 -0.96
C ILE A 116 10.61 6.57 -0.50
N PRO A 117 10.29 7.87 -0.61
CA PRO A 117 8.98 8.41 -0.26
C PRO A 117 7.88 7.81 -1.16
N PHE A 118 6.84 7.26 -0.53
CA PHE A 118 5.70 6.67 -1.22
C PHE A 118 4.33 7.09 -0.66
N TYR A 119 4.29 7.73 0.52
CA TYR A 119 3.05 8.29 1.05
C TYR A 119 2.64 9.54 0.27
N PRO A 120 1.35 9.71 -0.07
CA PRO A 120 0.87 10.87 -0.83
C PRO A 120 1.18 12.23 -0.19
N ASP A 121 1.09 12.31 1.13
CA ASP A 121 1.27 13.54 1.92
C ASP A 121 2.71 13.98 2.14
N VAL A 122 3.71 13.15 1.76
CA VAL A 122 5.14 13.48 1.93
C VAL A 122 5.87 13.72 0.60
N LYS A 123 5.14 13.79 -0.50
CA LYS A 123 5.70 14.03 -1.83
C LYS A 123 4.83 15.02 -2.61
N PRO A 124 5.38 15.72 -3.62
CA PRO A 124 4.62 16.66 -4.43
C PRO A 124 3.49 15.96 -5.20
N ASP A 125 2.34 16.62 -5.32
CA ASP A 125 1.26 16.19 -6.20
C ASP A 125 1.52 16.67 -7.63
N ILE A 126 2.24 15.86 -8.38
CA ILE A 126 2.61 16.17 -9.77
C ILE A 126 1.47 15.99 -10.76
N PHE A 127 0.37 15.40 -10.33
CA PHE A 127 -0.72 15.02 -11.22
C PHE A 127 -1.85 16.05 -11.20
N CYS A 128 -2.17 16.62 -10.05
CA CYS A 128 -3.23 17.63 -9.92
C CYS A 128 -2.69 19.05 -10.04
N ASN A 129 -1.41 19.27 -9.77
CA ASN A 129 -0.79 20.58 -9.70
C ASN A 129 0.44 20.69 -10.63
N HIS A 130 0.21 21.08 -11.89
CA HIS A 130 1.29 21.21 -12.89
C HIS A 130 2.42 22.18 -12.46
N ARG A 131 2.14 23.12 -11.54
CA ARG A 131 3.14 24.03 -10.99
C ARG A 131 4.11 23.30 -10.04
N GLU A 132 3.64 22.29 -9.32
CA GLU A 132 4.48 21.50 -8.43
C GLU A 132 5.35 20.50 -9.20
N ALA A 133 4.88 20.03 -10.37
CA ALA A 133 5.65 19.14 -11.22
C ALA A 133 6.99 19.76 -11.69
N GLY A 134 7.00 21.08 -11.94
CA GLY A 134 8.22 21.83 -12.32
C GLY A 134 9.17 22.12 -11.14
N SER A 135 8.71 21.96 -9.90
CA SER A 135 9.49 22.26 -8.69
C SER A 135 10.12 21.03 -8.03
N ILE A 136 9.96 19.83 -8.61
CA ILE A 136 10.65 18.63 -8.11
C ILE A 136 12.14 18.80 -8.38
N GLY A 137 12.86 19.28 -7.38
CA GLY A 137 14.33 19.35 -7.45
C GLY A 137 14.92 17.92 -7.54
N MET A 138 16.02 17.75 -8.28
CA MET A 138 16.74 16.46 -8.39
C MET A 138 17.09 15.85 -7.01
N ARG A 139 17.19 16.68 -5.96
CA ARG A 139 17.47 16.24 -4.59
C ARG A 139 16.30 15.50 -3.91
N SER A 140 15.09 15.59 -4.47
CA SER A 140 13.90 14.92 -3.92
C SER A 140 13.66 13.53 -4.52
N LEU A 141 14.44 13.11 -5.51
CA LEU A 141 14.32 11.83 -6.19
C LEU A 141 15.21 10.76 -5.51
N PRO A 142 14.84 9.48 -5.52
CA PRO A 142 13.67 8.92 -6.20
C PRO A 142 12.36 9.07 -5.42
N LEU A 143 11.22 9.10 -6.14
CA LEU A 143 9.86 9.18 -5.59
C LEU A 143 9.00 8.06 -6.20
N PHE A 144 8.12 7.46 -5.41
CA PHE A 144 7.18 6.46 -5.91
C PHE A 144 5.74 6.96 -5.85
N TYR A 145 5.02 6.83 -6.98
CA TYR A 145 3.60 7.15 -7.12
C TYR A 145 2.82 5.87 -7.43
N ALA A 146 1.93 5.48 -6.53
CA ALA A 146 1.14 4.27 -6.73
C ALA A 146 0.11 4.46 -7.85
N SER A 147 -0.21 3.37 -8.55
CA SER A 147 -1.22 3.39 -9.63
C SER A 147 -2.59 3.88 -9.14
N ARG A 148 -2.86 3.82 -7.85
CA ARG A 148 -4.11 4.30 -7.26
C ARG A 148 -4.17 5.82 -7.16
N GLU A 149 -3.06 6.46 -6.86
CA GLU A 149 -2.92 7.92 -6.91
C GLU A 149 -3.10 8.45 -8.34
N ILE A 150 -2.51 7.73 -9.31
CA ILE A 150 -2.61 8.07 -10.74
C ILE A 150 -4.06 7.90 -11.27
N LYS A 151 -4.82 6.96 -10.72
CA LYS A 151 -6.22 6.71 -11.15
C LYS A 151 -7.20 7.83 -10.85
N GLU A 152 -6.91 8.71 -9.93
CA GLU A 152 -7.75 9.84 -9.58
C GLU A 152 -7.72 10.94 -10.64
N LEU A 153 -6.81 10.85 -11.63
CA LEU A 153 -6.64 11.83 -12.71
C LEU A 153 -7.68 11.75 -13.86
N GLY A 154 -8.62 10.81 -13.80
CA GLY A 154 -9.70 10.72 -14.77
C GLY A 154 -9.44 9.79 -15.97
N PRO A 155 -10.21 9.93 -17.07
CA PRO A 155 -10.27 8.96 -18.16
C PRO A 155 -8.98 8.82 -18.97
N GLU A 156 -8.15 9.84 -19.05
CA GLU A 156 -6.87 9.80 -19.77
C GLU A 156 -5.88 8.77 -19.20
N THR A 157 -6.05 8.38 -17.94
CA THR A 157 -5.24 7.37 -17.28
C THR A 157 -5.75 5.94 -17.48
N THR A 158 -6.73 5.73 -18.37
CA THR A 158 -7.34 4.41 -18.62
C THR A 158 -6.30 3.37 -19.05
N LYS A 159 -5.28 3.74 -19.80
CA LYS A 159 -4.18 2.84 -20.20
C LYS A 159 -3.37 2.36 -18.99
N ILE A 160 -3.04 3.25 -18.06
CA ILE A 160 -2.35 2.91 -16.81
C ILE A 160 -3.27 2.09 -15.90
N ARG A 161 -4.56 2.40 -15.88
CA ARG A 161 -5.58 1.68 -15.11
C ARG A 161 -5.73 0.23 -15.55
N ASN A 162 -5.66 -0.04 -16.85
CA ASN A 162 -5.78 -1.37 -17.44
C ASN A 162 -4.44 -2.11 -17.47
N SER A 163 -3.32 -1.41 -17.33
CA SER A 163 -2.02 -2.05 -17.12
C SER A 163 -1.99 -2.71 -15.74
N ARG A 164 -1.27 -3.81 -15.63
CA ARG A 164 -0.99 -4.47 -14.34
C ARG A 164 0.06 -3.70 -13.55
N SER A 165 0.00 -2.37 -13.56
CA SER A 165 0.97 -1.51 -12.91
C SER A 165 0.70 -1.38 -11.42
N MET A 166 1.73 -1.49 -10.60
CA MET A 166 1.73 -1.11 -9.19
C MET A 166 1.84 0.40 -9.01
N GLY A 167 2.59 1.05 -9.89
CA GLY A 167 2.88 2.47 -9.86
C GLY A 167 4.08 2.83 -10.71
N ILE A 168 4.52 4.05 -10.59
CA ILE A 168 5.72 4.59 -11.24
C ILE A 168 6.76 5.01 -10.21
N LEU A 169 8.00 4.68 -10.47
CA LEU A 169 9.17 5.16 -9.73
C LEU A 169 9.86 6.21 -10.56
N MET A 170 9.88 7.44 -10.08
CA MET A 170 10.60 8.55 -10.70
C MET A 170 12.00 8.61 -10.12
N ALA A 171 13.01 8.49 -10.98
CA ALA A 171 14.42 8.64 -10.66
C ALA A 171 15.00 9.83 -11.42
N PRO A 172 16.21 10.33 -11.08
CA PRO A 172 16.77 11.55 -11.66
C PRO A 172 16.89 11.54 -13.21
N GLN A 173 17.07 10.36 -13.80
CA GLN A 173 17.30 10.24 -15.24
C GLN A 173 16.22 9.47 -16.01
N CYS A 174 15.26 8.83 -15.30
CA CYS A 174 14.27 7.98 -15.92
C CYS A 174 13.05 7.75 -15.03
N VAL A 175 11.97 7.26 -15.65
CA VAL A 175 10.73 6.85 -14.98
C VAL A 175 10.53 5.36 -15.24
N TYR A 176 10.40 4.58 -14.16
CA TYR A 176 10.14 3.15 -14.21
C TYR A 176 8.67 2.87 -13.95
N CYS A 177 8.03 2.08 -14.81
CA CYS A 177 6.72 1.53 -14.55
C CYS A 177 6.89 0.18 -13.83
N LEU A 178 6.46 0.09 -12.58
CA LEU A 178 6.50 -1.15 -11.81
C LEU A 178 5.26 -1.98 -12.11
N LEU A 179 5.45 -3.18 -12.65
CA LEU A 179 4.38 -4.09 -13.02
C LEU A 179 4.25 -5.22 -11.99
N TYR A 180 3.02 -5.74 -11.80
CA TYR A 180 2.83 -7.02 -11.14
C TYR A 180 3.35 -8.14 -12.03
N THR A 181 4.29 -8.94 -11.53
CA THR A 181 4.68 -10.18 -12.19
C THR A 181 3.62 -11.24 -11.92
N SER A 182 3.07 -11.84 -12.98
CA SER A 182 2.34 -13.10 -12.84
C SER A 182 3.37 -14.23 -12.78
N PRO A 183 3.25 -15.21 -11.88
CA PRO A 183 4.03 -16.43 -12.02
C PRO A 183 3.83 -16.99 -13.42
N SER A 184 4.94 -17.31 -14.09
CA SER A 184 4.87 -17.92 -15.41
C SER A 184 4.14 -19.25 -15.32
N PRO A 185 3.26 -19.61 -16.28
CA PRO A 185 2.67 -20.95 -16.33
C PRO A 185 3.70 -22.09 -16.46
N ARG A 186 5.00 -21.74 -16.65
CA ARG A 186 6.11 -22.69 -16.75
C ARG A 186 6.78 -23.02 -15.42
N ASP A 187 6.39 -22.34 -14.33
CA ASP A 187 6.97 -22.52 -13.00
C ASP A 187 6.05 -23.35 -12.06
N SER A 188 5.07 -24.04 -12.63
CA SER A 188 4.16 -24.96 -11.94
C SER A 188 4.40 -26.40 -12.35
#